data_047ecb455569276ced304104790ff128
#
_entry.id   047ecb455569276ced304104790ff128
#
_cell.length_a   1.000
_cell.length_b   1.000
_cell.length_c   1.000
_cell.angle_alpha   90.00
_cell.angle_beta   90.00
_cell.angle_gamma   90.00
#
_symmetry.space_group_name_H-M   'P 1'
#
loop_
_entity.id
_entity.type
_entity.pdbx_description
1 polymer ?
#
loop_
_entity_poly.entity_id
_entity_poly.type
_entity_poly.pdbx_seq_one_letter_code
_entity_poly.pdbx_strand_id
1 'polypeptide(L)'
;QELYGDLYNLEATPAESTAYRLAKHDKARYPDIITAHEGGTPYYTNSSHLPVGYTEDVFAALDVQDKLQTLYTSGTVFHTFLGEKLPSWQSAAALVRKIAENYELPYYTLSPTYSICTEHGYLKGEQKTCPICGKTTEVYSRITGYYRPVQNWNAGKTQEYKERKEYNIGTSVLKHKGPLHPEAKPEQEPAVEEELCKNSTGKRKILFTRE
;
A
#
# COMPACT_ATOMS: atom_id res chain seq x y z
N GLN A 1 14.96 -15.08 13.52
CA GLN A 1 15.76 -16.16 12.91
C GLN A 1 16.90 -16.56 13.82
N GLU A 2 17.72 -15.64 14.33
CA GLU A 2 18.87 -15.92 15.19
C GLU A 2 18.52 -16.75 16.44
N LEU A 3 17.37 -16.49 17.07
CA LEU A 3 16.97 -17.17 18.31
C LEU A 3 16.41 -18.59 18.10
N TYR A 4 15.72 -18.81 16.97
CA TYR A 4 14.96 -20.06 16.77
C TYR A 4 15.42 -20.87 15.56
N GLY A 5 16.29 -20.32 14.72
CA GLY A 5 16.77 -20.97 13.50
C GLY A 5 15.73 -21.07 12.36
N ASP A 6 14.49 -20.62 12.61
CA ASP A 6 13.40 -20.71 11.64
C ASP A 6 13.38 -19.50 10.70
N LEU A 7 12.88 -19.69 9.48
CA LEU A 7 12.63 -18.63 8.51
C LEU A 7 11.25 -18.03 8.76
N TYR A 8 11.21 -16.74 9.10
CA TYR A 8 9.97 -16.00 9.34
C TYR A 8 9.65 -15.06 8.18
N ASN A 9 8.36 -14.98 7.84
CA ASN A 9 7.83 -13.99 6.93
C ASN A 9 7.19 -12.85 7.71
N LEU A 10 7.58 -11.61 7.40
CA LEU A 10 6.96 -10.40 7.94
C LEU A 10 6.22 -9.70 6.79
N GLU A 11 4.90 -9.57 6.91
CA GLU A 11 4.07 -8.95 5.89
C GLU A 11 3.06 -7.95 6.46
N ALA A 12 2.65 -7.00 5.62
CA ALA A 12 1.57 -6.05 5.90
C ALA A 12 0.25 -6.62 5.39
N THR A 13 -0.50 -7.31 6.26
CA THR A 13 -1.78 -7.93 5.88
C THR A 13 -2.88 -6.87 5.74
N PRO A 14 -3.53 -6.74 4.57
CA PRO A 14 -4.67 -5.85 4.40
C PRO A 14 -5.88 -6.36 5.18
N ALA A 15 -6.53 -5.45 5.95
CA ALA A 15 -7.67 -5.77 6.78
C ALA A 15 -8.86 -4.84 6.48
N GLU A 16 -9.93 -5.38 5.90
CA GLU A 16 -11.14 -4.62 5.60
C GLU A 16 -12.04 -4.48 6.84
N SER A 17 -12.49 -5.60 7.38
CA SER A 17 -13.43 -5.62 8.52
C SER A 17 -12.72 -5.69 9.86
N THR A 18 -11.55 -6.32 9.93
CA THR A 18 -10.81 -6.56 11.17
C THR A 18 -10.32 -5.25 11.78
N ALA A 19 -9.82 -4.31 10.98
CA ALA A 19 -9.35 -3.00 11.43
C ALA A 19 -10.45 -2.21 12.16
N TYR A 20 -11.69 -2.24 11.66
CA TYR A 20 -12.85 -1.64 12.33
C TYR A 20 -13.28 -2.44 13.55
N ARG A 21 -13.41 -3.77 13.40
CA ARG A 21 -13.91 -4.65 14.47
C ARG A 21 -13.03 -4.59 15.72
N LEU A 22 -11.71 -4.71 15.55
CA LEU A 22 -10.77 -4.65 16.66
C LEU A 22 -10.77 -3.28 17.32
N ALA A 23 -10.68 -2.20 16.56
CA ALA A 23 -10.72 -0.83 17.10
C ALA A 23 -12.01 -0.58 17.94
N LYS A 24 -13.16 -1.08 17.48
CA LYS A 24 -14.43 -0.98 18.22
C LYS A 24 -14.39 -1.73 19.56
N HIS A 25 -13.86 -2.94 19.58
CA HIS A 25 -13.73 -3.73 20.81
C HIS A 25 -12.69 -3.13 21.76
N ASP A 26 -11.59 -2.66 21.24
CA ASP A 26 -10.52 -2.07 22.03
C ASP A 26 -10.96 -0.74 22.66
N LYS A 27 -11.65 0.14 21.93
CA LYS A 27 -12.22 1.38 22.50
C LYS A 27 -13.25 1.10 23.58
N ALA A 28 -14.07 0.04 23.45
CA ALA A 28 -15.02 -0.36 24.48
C ALA A 28 -14.35 -0.89 25.75
N ARG A 29 -13.21 -1.57 25.60
CA ARG A 29 -12.45 -2.20 26.71
C ARG A 29 -11.41 -1.26 27.32
N TYR A 30 -10.81 -0.43 26.48
CA TYR A 30 -9.75 0.51 26.81
C TYR A 30 -10.09 1.89 26.20
N PRO A 31 -10.90 2.72 26.89
CA PRO A 31 -11.38 4.00 26.34
C PRO A 31 -10.29 4.95 25.86
N ASP A 32 -9.11 4.91 26.49
CA ASP A 32 -7.98 5.78 26.19
C ASP A 32 -7.09 5.28 25.05
N ILE A 33 -7.39 4.10 24.47
CA ILE A 33 -6.58 3.58 23.37
C ILE A 33 -6.66 4.49 22.13
N ILE A 34 -5.52 4.76 21.53
CA ILE A 34 -5.43 5.60 20.33
C ILE A 34 -5.91 4.79 19.11
N THR A 35 -6.83 5.34 18.34
CA THR A 35 -7.26 4.82 17.04
C THR A 35 -7.01 5.85 15.95
N ALA A 36 -7.17 5.48 14.68
CA ALA A 36 -6.95 6.41 13.58
C ALA A 36 -7.98 7.56 13.54
N HIS A 37 -9.17 7.34 14.09
CA HIS A 37 -10.19 8.37 14.28
C HIS A 37 -10.59 8.52 15.75
N GLU A 38 -10.56 9.74 16.25
CA GLU A 38 -10.99 10.09 17.59
C GLU A 38 -12.37 10.77 17.56
N GLY A 39 -13.25 10.39 18.47
CA GLY A 39 -14.57 11.02 18.67
C GLY A 39 -15.70 10.52 17.76
N GLY A 40 -15.51 9.40 17.04
CA GLY A 40 -16.56 8.83 16.17
C GLY A 40 -16.42 7.33 15.96
N THR A 41 -16.56 6.88 14.73
CA THR A 41 -16.40 5.47 14.36
C THR A 41 -14.90 5.09 14.37
N PRO A 42 -14.44 4.31 15.37
CA PRO A 42 -13.02 4.00 15.48
C PRO A 42 -12.59 3.02 14.40
N TYR A 43 -11.35 3.17 13.93
CA TYR A 43 -10.69 2.18 13.06
C TYR A 43 -9.17 2.23 13.25
N TYR A 44 -8.51 1.13 12.91
CA TYR A 44 -7.06 1.09 12.80
C TYR A 44 -6.64 1.21 11.34
N THR A 45 -5.48 1.82 11.09
CA THR A 45 -4.83 1.76 9.78
C THR A 45 -4.40 0.33 9.49
N ASN A 46 -4.22 -0.01 8.20
CA ASN A 46 -3.67 -1.31 7.84
C ASN A 46 -2.17 -1.33 8.15
N SER A 47 -1.73 -2.29 8.97
CA SER A 47 -0.31 -2.49 9.29
C SER A 47 0.42 -1.18 9.60
N SER A 48 1.53 -0.89 8.93
CA SER A 48 2.34 0.32 9.08
C SER A 48 1.91 1.49 8.18
N HIS A 49 0.74 1.39 7.52
CA HIS A 49 0.27 2.48 6.65
C HIS A 49 0.00 3.76 7.44
N LEU A 50 0.34 4.89 6.85
CA LEU A 50 -0.01 6.20 7.38
C LEU A 50 -1.53 6.36 7.49
N PRO A 51 -2.03 7.14 8.47
CA PRO A 51 -3.41 7.60 8.47
C PRO A 51 -3.73 8.28 7.14
N VAL A 52 -4.89 7.97 6.56
CA VAL A 52 -5.29 8.45 5.23
C VAL A 52 -5.43 9.97 5.11
N GLY A 53 -5.56 10.65 6.24
CA GLY A 53 -5.59 12.11 6.34
C GLY A 53 -4.23 12.77 6.60
N TYR A 54 -3.12 12.03 6.57
CA TYR A 54 -1.81 12.53 6.95
C TYR A 54 -1.31 13.67 6.06
N THR A 55 -1.34 13.50 4.74
CA THR A 55 -0.84 14.50 3.78
C THR A 55 -1.48 14.34 2.40
N GLU A 56 -1.49 15.43 1.63
CA GLU A 56 -1.84 15.43 0.20
C GLU A 56 -0.61 15.34 -0.70
N ASP A 57 0.60 15.41 -0.13
CA ASP A 57 1.86 15.27 -0.85
C ASP A 57 2.27 13.79 -0.90
N VAL A 58 2.29 13.20 -2.09
CA VAL A 58 2.64 11.79 -2.28
C VAL A 58 4.08 11.50 -1.89
N PHE A 59 5.02 12.44 -2.14
CA PHE A 59 6.42 12.21 -1.81
C PHE A 59 6.67 12.34 -0.31
N ALA A 60 5.98 13.24 0.39
CA ALA A 60 6.03 13.30 1.85
C ALA A 60 5.48 12.02 2.52
N ALA A 61 4.47 11.39 1.93
CA ALA A 61 3.98 10.09 2.39
C ALA A 61 4.98 8.97 2.08
N LEU A 62 5.58 8.97 0.90
CA LEU A 62 6.58 7.98 0.48
C LEU A 62 7.84 8.08 1.34
N ASP A 63 8.31 9.27 1.72
CA ASP A 63 9.47 9.48 2.59
C ASP A 63 9.34 8.75 3.95
N VAL A 64 8.12 8.58 4.43
CA VAL A 64 7.84 7.82 5.66
C VAL A 64 7.63 6.34 5.36
N GLN A 65 6.84 6.03 4.33
CA GLN A 65 6.44 4.66 4.03
C GLN A 65 7.58 3.80 3.48
N ASP A 66 8.50 4.39 2.73
CA ASP A 66 9.66 3.70 2.19
C ASP A 66 10.47 3.05 3.31
N LYS A 67 10.76 3.81 4.37
CA LYS A 67 11.53 3.34 5.55
C LYS A 67 10.85 2.18 6.30
N LEU A 68 9.53 2.10 6.25
CA LEU A 68 8.76 1.07 6.95
C LEU A 68 8.51 -0.14 6.06
N GLN A 69 8.17 0.09 4.78
CA GLN A 69 7.76 -0.99 3.89
C GLN A 69 8.94 -1.82 3.37
N THR A 70 10.13 -1.27 3.33
CA THR A 70 11.36 -2.02 3.01
C THR A 70 11.81 -2.99 4.12
N LEU A 71 11.23 -2.88 5.33
CA LEU A 71 11.47 -3.83 6.43
C LEU A 71 10.61 -5.11 6.33
N TYR A 72 9.57 -5.11 5.49
CA TYR A 72 8.77 -6.30 5.25
C TYR A 72 9.49 -7.26 4.30
N THR A 73 9.35 -8.55 4.56
CA THR A 73 9.90 -9.60 3.68
C THR A 73 8.98 -9.92 2.51
N SER A 74 7.68 -9.61 2.64
CA SER A 74 6.67 -9.70 1.58
C SER A 74 5.39 -8.94 1.94
N GLY A 75 4.37 -9.00 1.08
CA GLY A 75 3.00 -8.62 1.40
C GLY A 75 2.80 -7.15 1.78
N THR A 76 3.60 -6.22 1.24
CA THR A 76 3.41 -4.78 1.48
C THR A 76 3.05 -4.04 0.20
N VAL A 77 2.34 -2.92 0.31
CA VAL A 77 1.97 -2.06 -0.80
C VAL A 77 1.72 -0.62 -0.34
N PHE A 78 2.11 0.33 -1.17
CA PHE A 78 1.73 1.73 -1.01
C PHE A 78 0.62 2.07 -2.00
N HIS A 79 -0.53 2.51 -1.51
CA HIS A 79 -1.66 2.95 -2.35
C HIS A 79 -1.62 4.45 -2.56
N THR A 80 -1.33 4.89 -3.78
CA THR A 80 -1.45 6.30 -4.16
C THR A 80 -2.92 6.59 -4.49
N PHE A 81 -3.67 7.10 -3.50
CA PHE A 81 -5.06 7.48 -3.69
C PHE A 81 -5.16 8.78 -4.48
N LEU A 82 -5.75 8.69 -5.66
CA LEU A 82 -5.96 9.82 -6.55
C LEU A 82 -7.46 10.13 -6.62
N GLY A 83 -7.84 11.41 -6.59
CA GLY A 83 -9.24 11.81 -6.71
C GLY A 83 -9.85 11.48 -8.07
N GLU A 84 -8.98 11.40 -9.07
CA GLU A 84 -9.38 11.07 -10.43
C GLU A 84 -8.24 10.40 -11.20
N LYS A 85 -8.56 9.89 -12.38
CA LYS A 85 -7.57 9.35 -13.31
C LYS A 85 -6.58 10.44 -13.73
N LEU A 86 -5.30 10.11 -13.75
CA LEU A 86 -4.25 10.99 -14.28
C LEU A 86 -4.57 11.40 -15.74
N PRO A 87 -4.19 12.62 -16.13
CA PRO A 87 -4.61 13.21 -17.42
C PRO A 87 -4.09 12.42 -18.64
N SER A 88 -2.96 11.73 -18.50
CA SER A 88 -2.37 10.95 -19.60
C SER A 88 -1.55 9.77 -19.07
N TRP A 89 -1.27 8.81 -19.96
CA TRP A 89 -0.37 7.71 -19.62
C TRP A 89 1.07 8.20 -19.42
N GLN A 90 1.47 9.30 -20.08
CA GLN A 90 2.78 9.93 -19.89
C GLN A 90 2.93 10.47 -18.47
N SER A 91 1.88 11.10 -17.92
CA SER A 91 1.85 11.57 -16.52
C SER A 91 1.96 10.39 -15.54
N ALA A 92 1.27 9.29 -15.82
CA ALA A 92 1.39 8.08 -15.01
C ALA A 92 2.79 7.48 -15.08
N ALA A 93 3.37 7.35 -16.28
CA ALA A 93 4.73 6.84 -16.48
C ALA A 93 5.79 7.73 -15.81
N ALA A 94 5.63 9.05 -15.87
CA ALA A 94 6.53 10.00 -15.20
C ALA A 94 6.48 9.85 -13.68
N LEU A 95 5.29 9.69 -13.08
CA LEU A 95 5.13 9.45 -11.65
C LEU A 95 5.77 8.11 -11.25
N VAL A 96 5.46 7.04 -11.98
CA VAL A 96 6.02 5.70 -11.75
C VAL A 96 7.55 5.73 -11.80
N ARG A 97 8.13 6.34 -12.83
CA ARG A 97 9.58 6.49 -12.95
C ARG A 97 10.17 7.27 -11.79
N LYS A 98 9.54 8.40 -11.42
CA LYS A 98 10.01 9.26 -10.33
C LYS A 98 10.00 8.52 -8.99
N ILE A 99 9.00 7.66 -8.73
CA ILE A 99 8.96 6.81 -7.54
C ILE A 99 10.07 5.75 -7.63
N ALA A 100 10.15 5.00 -8.72
CA ALA A 100 11.11 3.91 -8.88
C ALA A 100 12.59 4.36 -8.84
N GLU A 101 12.89 5.59 -9.24
CA GLU A 101 14.26 6.14 -9.23
C GLU A 101 14.68 6.70 -7.85
N ASN A 102 13.73 6.92 -6.93
CA ASN A 102 14.00 7.62 -5.68
C ASN A 102 13.57 6.87 -4.42
N TYR A 103 12.89 5.74 -4.53
CA TYR A 103 12.39 4.94 -3.41
C TYR A 103 12.64 3.45 -3.64
N GLU A 104 12.77 2.70 -2.56
CA GLU A 104 13.06 1.27 -2.55
C GLU A 104 11.83 0.40 -2.27
N LEU A 105 10.69 1.00 -1.92
CA LEU A 105 9.49 0.24 -1.61
C LEU A 105 9.11 -0.71 -2.76
N PRO A 106 8.80 -1.99 -2.44
CA PRO A 106 8.73 -3.05 -3.46
C PRO A 106 7.47 -2.99 -4.32
N TYR A 107 6.40 -2.35 -3.81
CA TYR A 107 5.12 -2.35 -4.52
C TYR A 107 4.29 -1.10 -4.19
N TYR A 108 3.80 -0.47 -5.23
CA TYR A 108 2.86 0.65 -5.11
C TYR A 108 1.82 0.63 -6.24
N THR A 109 0.68 1.28 -6.00
CA THR A 109 -0.41 1.34 -6.97
C THR A 109 -0.86 2.77 -7.20
N LEU A 110 -1.29 3.08 -8.42
CA LEU A 110 -2.05 4.28 -8.73
C LEU A 110 -3.53 3.95 -8.61
N SER A 111 -4.23 4.57 -7.67
CA SER A 111 -5.58 4.21 -7.27
C SER A 111 -6.55 5.38 -7.44
N PRO A 112 -7.05 5.64 -8.67
CA PRO A 112 -8.05 6.68 -8.90
C PRO A 112 -9.39 6.30 -8.30
N THR A 113 -10.17 7.30 -7.88
CA THR A 113 -11.61 7.16 -7.62
C THR A 113 -12.37 7.38 -8.90
N TYR A 114 -13.46 6.65 -9.13
CA TYR A 114 -14.35 6.81 -10.29
C TYR A 114 -15.77 6.40 -9.92
N SER A 115 -16.72 6.78 -10.74
CA SER A 115 -18.13 6.44 -10.55
C SER A 115 -18.70 5.74 -11.77
N ILE A 116 -19.71 4.91 -11.56
CA ILE A 116 -20.42 4.20 -12.63
C ILE A 116 -21.90 4.56 -12.58
N CYS A 117 -22.39 5.08 -13.69
CA CYS A 117 -23.83 5.20 -13.95
C CYS A 117 -24.29 3.98 -14.72
N THR A 118 -25.42 3.40 -14.34
CA THR A 118 -26.00 2.22 -15.02
C THR A 118 -26.35 2.47 -16.50
N GLU A 119 -26.62 3.73 -16.85
CA GLU A 119 -27.00 4.11 -18.23
C GLU A 119 -25.85 4.73 -19.02
N HIS A 120 -24.97 5.51 -18.35
CA HIS A 120 -23.92 6.27 -19.03
C HIS A 120 -22.51 5.72 -18.80
N GLY A 121 -22.38 4.63 -18.00
CA GLY A 121 -21.13 3.97 -17.73
C GLY A 121 -20.18 4.80 -16.86
N TYR A 122 -18.91 4.82 -17.22
CA TYR A 122 -17.83 5.43 -16.47
C TYR A 122 -17.94 6.96 -16.37
N LEU A 123 -17.79 7.46 -15.14
CA LEU A 123 -17.71 8.88 -14.81
C LEU A 123 -16.39 9.13 -14.05
N LYS A 124 -15.73 10.22 -14.37
CA LYS A 124 -14.45 10.61 -13.76
C LYS A 124 -14.66 11.10 -12.33
N GLY A 125 -13.83 10.61 -11.39
CA GLY A 125 -13.86 11.02 -10.01
C GLY A 125 -15.10 10.57 -9.22
N GLU A 126 -15.28 11.15 -8.04
CA GLU A 126 -16.45 10.91 -7.20
C GLU A 126 -17.64 11.72 -7.71
N GLN A 127 -18.63 11.04 -8.26
CA GLN A 127 -19.89 11.59 -8.72
C GLN A 127 -21.03 10.79 -8.08
N LYS A 128 -21.69 11.33 -7.07
CA LYS A 128 -22.83 10.65 -6.40
C LYS A 128 -24.08 10.62 -7.24
N THR A 129 -24.16 11.54 -8.21
CA THR A 129 -25.27 11.68 -9.13
C THR A 129 -24.72 11.83 -10.54
N CYS A 130 -25.30 11.12 -11.49
CA CYS A 130 -24.91 11.21 -12.89
C CYS A 130 -25.21 12.61 -13.45
N PRO A 131 -24.22 13.34 -13.98
CA PRO A 131 -24.43 14.68 -14.51
C PRO A 131 -25.28 14.70 -15.80
N ILE A 132 -25.49 13.53 -16.42
CA ILE A 132 -26.24 13.41 -17.69
C ILE A 132 -27.69 13.11 -17.40
N CYS A 133 -28.02 12.11 -16.57
CA CYS A 133 -29.42 11.66 -16.34
C CYS A 133 -29.92 11.90 -14.90
N GLY A 134 -29.13 12.45 -14.00
CA GLY A 134 -29.52 12.73 -12.62
C GLY A 134 -29.71 11.49 -11.73
N LYS A 135 -29.47 10.27 -12.23
CA LYS A 135 -29.57 9.05 -11.42
C LYS A 135 -28.39 8.89 -10.48
N THR A 136 -28.64 8.22 -9.34
CA THR A 136 -27.59 7.82 -8.40
C THR A 136 -26.58 6.91 -9.10
N THR A 137 -25.31 7.12 -8.80
CA THR A 137 -24.20 6.34 -9.34
C THR A 137 -23.58 5.46 -8.24
N GLU A 138 -22.80 4.48 -8.65
CA GLU A 138 -21.91 3.74 -7.74
C GLU A 138 -20.51 4.36 -7.77
N VAL A 139 -20.05 4.83 -6.61
CA VAL A 139 -18.69 5.36 -6.45
C VAL A 139 -17.76 4.22 -6.10
N TYR A 140 -16.70 4.03 -6.90
CA TYR A 140 -15.71 2.99 -6.71
C TYR A 140 -14.39 3.59 -6.23
N SER A 141 -13.87 3.04 -5.15
CA SER A 141 -12.53 3.33 -4.67
C SER A 141 -11.90 2.05 -4.09
N ARG A 142 -10.57 2.07 -3.92
CA ARG A 142 -9.85 0.93 -3.35
C ARG A 142 -10.11 0.90 -1.83
N ILE A 143 -10.68 -0.20 -1.34
CA ILE A 143 -11.00 -0.37 0.09
C ILE A 143 -9.77 -0.89 0.87
N THR A 144 -9.13 -1.92 0.33
CA THR A 144 -7.85 -2.48 0.81
C THR A 144 -7.00 -2.82 -0.41
N GLY A 145 -6.94 -4.06 -0.82
CA GLY A 145 -6.23 -4.49 -2.03
C GLY A 145 -7.05 -4.45 -3.33
N TYR A 146 -8.35 -4.16 -3.29
CA TYR A 146 -9.27 -4.21 -4.43
C TYR A 146 -10.30 -3.08 -4.43
N TYR A 147 -10.95 -2.84 -5.57
CA TYR A 147 -12.02 -1.85 -5.72
C TYR A 147 -13.36 -2.42 -5.30
N ARG A 148 -14.14 -1.60 -4.60
CA ARG A 148 -15.51 -1.90 -4.19
C ARG A 148 -16.34 -0.63 -4.15
N PRO A 149 -17.66 -0.68 -4.45
CA PRO A 149 -18.54 0.46 -4.25
C PRO A 149 -18.47 0.97 -2.82
N VAL A 150 -18.19 2.26 -2.64
CA VAL A 150 -18.02 2.91 -1.33
C VAL A 150 -19.29 2.75 -0.48
N GLN A 151 -20.45 2.72 -1.12
CA GLN A 151 -21.75 2.52 -0.46
C GLN A 151 -21.86 1.19 0.30
N ASN A 152 -21.04 0.19 -0.08
CA ASN A 152 -21.05 -1.15 0.49
C ASN A 152 -19.95 -1.39 1.53
N TRP A 153 -19.26 -0.32 1.95
CA TRP A 153 -18.19 -0.44 2.94
C TRP A 153 -18.74 -0.49 4.37
N ASN A 154 -18.00 -1.13 5.28
CA ASN A 154 -18.33 -1.09 6.70
C ASN A 154 -18.12 0.31 7.28
N ALA A 155 -18.69 0.58 8.46
CA ALA A 155 -18.67 1.90 9.06
C ALA A 155 -17.25 2.46 9.27
N GLY A 156 -16.28 1.63 9.69
CA GLY A 156 -14.89 2.06 9.88
C GLY A 156 -14.22 2.44 8.56
N LYS A 157 -14.42 1.66 7.50
CA LYS A 157 -13.89 1.98 6.16
C LYS A 157 -14.60 3.18 5.52
N THR A 158 -15.89 3.36 5.81
CA THR A 158 -16.62 4.57 5.39
C THR A 158 -16.06 5.81 6.09
N GLN A 159 -15.71 5.70 7.38
CA GLN A 159 -15.06 6.79 8.11
C GLN A 159 -13.66 7.07 7.55
N GLU A 160 -12.86 6.04 7.32
CA GLU A 160 -11.55 6.17 6.66
C GLU A 160 -11.66 6.88 5.30
N TYR A 161 -12.66 6.53 4.49
CA TYR A 161 -12.88 7.16 3.19
C TYR A 161 -13.18 8.66 3.30
N LYS A 162 -14.00 9.06 4.28
CA LYS A 162 -14.34 10.47 4.53
C LYS A 162 -13.12 11.31 4.94
N GLU A 163 -12.17 10.70 5.63
CA GLU A 163 -10.94 11.34 6.10
C GLU A 163 -9.80 11.27 5.11
N ARG A 164 -9.98 10.51 4.02
CA ARG A 164 -8.95 10.28 3.03
C ARG A 164 -8.62 11.59 2.30
N LYS A 165 -7.38 11.99 2.41
CA LYS A 165 -6.80 13.02 1.56
C LYS A 165 -6.28 12.36 0.28
N GLU A 166 -6.71 12.91 -0.83
CA GLU A 166 -6.23 12.48 -2.15
C GLU A 166 -4.90 13.16 -2.46
N TYR A 167 -3.98 12.39 -3.02
CA TYR A 167 -2.67 12.94 -3.35
C TYR A 167 -2.77 13.88 -4.56
N ASN A 168 -2.28 15.10 -4.38
CA ASN A 168 -2.17 16.09 -5.45
C ASN A 168 -0.78 15.99 -6.10
N ILE A 169 -0.71 15.31 -7.24
CA ILE A 169 0.56 15.09 -7.93
C ILE A 169 1.17 16.39 -8.45
N GLY A 170 0.33 17.38 -8.79
CA GLY A 170 0.79 18.68 -9.33
C GLY A 170 1.50 19.55 -8.31
N THR A 171 1.17 19.40 -7.02
CA THR A 171 1.76 20.16 -5.92
C THR A 171 2.74 19.35 -5.08
N SER A 172 2.83 18.05 -5.30
CA SER A 172 3.75 17.16 -4.57
C SER A 172 5.20 17.42 -4.95
N VAL A 173 6.07 17.57 -3.94
CA VAL A 173 7.47 17.95 -4.12
C VAL A 173 8.41 16.86 -3.61
N LEU A 174 9.17 16.27 -4.52
CA LEU A 174 10.28 15.37 -4.16
C LEU A 174 11.46 16.21 -3.64
N LYS A 175 11.85 16.01 -2.39
CA LYS A 175 12.87 16.79 -1.68
C LYS A 175 14.29 16.22 -1.77
N HIS A 176 14.42 14.99 -2.25
CA HIS A 176 15.70 14.29 -2.37
C HIS A 176 15.87 13.70 -3.77
N LYS A 177 17.04 13.18 -4.06
CA LYS A 177 17.36 12.48 -5.30
C LYS A 177 18.04 11.15 -4.95
N GLY A 178 17.49 10.06 -5.50
CA GLY A 178 17.92 8.70 -5.17
C GLY A 178 17.33 8.19 -3.85
N PRO A 179 17.58 6.92 -3.50
CA PRO A 179 17.04 6.26 -2.32
C PRO A 179 17.36 6.99 -1.02
N LEU A 180 16.42 7.01 -0.09
CA LEU A 180 16.57 7.65 1.23
C LEU A 180 17.47 6.85 2.18
N HIS A 181 17.63 5.56 1.93
CA HIS A 181 18.51 4.71 2.71
C HIS A 181 19.89 4.71 2.09
N PRO A 182 20.97 5.03 2.87
CA PRO A 182 22.30 4.73 2.38
C PRO A 182 22.33 3.24 2.08
N GLU A 183 22.84 2.87 0.90
CA GLU A 183 23.01 1.49 0.48
C GLU A 183 23.49 0.66 1.67
N ALA A 184 22.67 -0.25 2.18
CA ALA A 184 23.20 -1.38 2.90
C ALA A 184 24.21 -1.96 1.92
N LYS A 185 25.51 -1.87 2.22
CA LYS A 185 26.53 -2.55 1.42
C LYS A 185 25.96 -3.93 1.17
N PRO A 186 25.85 -4.39 -0.08
CA PRO A 186 25.36 -5.73 -0.33
C PRO A 186 26.15 -6.62 0.62
N GLU A 187 25.45 -7.26 1.56
CA GLU A 187 26.05 -8.34 2.34
C GLU A 187 26.63 -9.23 1.26
N GLN A 188 27.95 -9.32 1.22
CA GLN A 188 28.63 -10.24 0.32
C GLN A 188 27.98 -11.57 0.63
N GLU A 189 27.14 -12.06 -0.27
CA GLU A 189 26.64 -13.43 -0.16
C GLU A 189 27.88 -14.26 0.17
N PRO A 190 27.85 -15.05 1.25
CA PRO A 190 28.98 -15.90 1.58
C PRO A 190 29.26 -16.69 0.30
N ALA A 191 30.48 -16.56 -0.21
CA ALA A 191 30.89 -17.26 -1.42
C ALA A 191 30.50 -18.71 -1.22
N VAL A 192 29.47 -19.16 -1.94
CA VAL A 192 29.09 -20.57 -1.96
C VAL A 192 30.25 -21.24 -2.67
N GLU A 193 31.19 -21.79 -1.89
CA GLU A 193 32.21 -22.66 -2.43
C GLU A 193 31.45 -23.86 -3.02
N GLU A 194 31.32 -23.85 -4.35
CA GLU A 194 30.86 -25.03 -5.09
C GLU A 194 31.89 -26.16 -4.88
N GLU A 195 31.74 -26.93 -3.85
CA GLU A 195 32.40 -28.22 -3.74
C GLU A 195 31.83 -29.15 -4.81
N LEU A 196 32.50 -29.19 -5.94
CA LEU A 196 32.23 -30.09 -7.05
C LEU A 196 32.55 -31.54 -6.62
N CYS A 197 31.60 -32.21 -5.99
CA CYS A 197 31.70 -33.63 -5.74
C CYS A 197 31.50 -34.38 -7.05
N LYS A 198 32.59 -34.85 -7.64
CA LYS A 198 32.57 -35.75 -8.81
C LYS A 198 32.28 -37.17 -8.33
N ASN A 199 31.10 -37.68 -8.66
CA ASN A 199 30.83 -39.08 -8.45
C ASN A 199 31.33 -39.92 -9.65
N SER A 200 31.52 -41.22 -9.44
CA SER A 200 32.15 -42.19 -10.32
C SER A 200 31.51 -42.38 -11.71
N THR A 201 30.46 -41.66 -12.03
CA THR A 201 29.73 -41.75 -13.30
C THR A 201 29.79 -40.48 -14.15
N GLY A 202 30.55 -39.46 -13.77
CA GLY A 202 30.75 -38.25 -14.57
C GLY A 202 29.52 -37.36 -14.78
N LYS A 203 28.41 -37.58 -14.11
CA LYS A 203 27.22 -36.73 -14.17
C LYS A 203 27.19 -35.71 -13.02
N ARG A 204 26.96 -34.45 -13.33
CA ARG A 204 26.83 -33.37 -12.36
C ARG A 204 25.53 -33.54 -11.57
N LYS A 205 25.61 -33.60 -10.25
CA LYS A 205 24.47 -33.57 -9.36
C LYS A 205 24.62 -32.34 -8.44
N ILE A 206 23.64 -31.47 -8.47
CA ILE A 206 23.59 -30.32 -7.54
C ILE A 206 23.05 -30.87 -6.23
N LEU A 207 23.86 -30.86 -5.18
CA LEU A 207 23.42 -31.18 -3.81
C LEU A 207 23.19 -29.86 -3.09
N PHE A 208 21.97 -29.60 -2.69
CA PHE A 208 21.67 -28.57 -1.71
C PHE A 208 22.01 -29.14 -0.32
N THR A 209 23.09 -28.67 0.29
CA THR A 209 23.32 -28.90 1.71
C THR A 209 22.46 -27.91 2.50
N ARG A 210 21.56 -28.45 3.33
CA ARG A 210 20.93 -27.70 4.39
C ARG A 210 21.95 -27.61 5.56
N GLU A 211 22.40 -26.44 5.88
CA GLU A 211 22.80 -26.07 7.22
C GLU A 211 21.76 -25.15 7.82
#